data_26593b83bca067b4095e872ab2b5ecbf
#
_entry.id   26593b83bca067b4095e872ab2b5ecbf
#
_cell.length_a   1.000
_cell.length_b   1.000
_cell.length_c   1.000
_cell.angle_alpha   90.00
_cell.angle_beta   90.00
_cell.angle_gamma   90.00
#
_symmetry.space_group_name_H-M   'P 1'
#
loop_
_entity.id
_entity.type
_entity.pdbx_description
1 polymer ?
#
loop_
_entity_poly.entity_id
_entity_poly.type
_entity_poly.pdbx_seq_one_letter_code
_entity_poly.pdbx_strand_id
1 'polypeptide(L)'
;MGLLNFKKKPSTTEAASPELESFLKGYSIEVMPRTAERVPSFQEILPKGTRVYIAHLEGTPIEDMVNTARRVAREGYTVMPHLPARIIKDQATLKDWLNQYQGEANVDQALLLAGGVVTPHGDFESSLQLLETGLFDQMGFKRLHV
;
A
#
# COMPACT_ATOMS: atom_id res chain seq x y z
N MET A 1 23.34 17.40 40.52
CA MET A 1 22.72 17.12 39.20
C MET A 1 22.02 15.78 39.28
N GLY A 2 20.69 15.80 39.48
CA GLY A 2 19.91 14.59 39.65
C GLY A 2 19.47 14.03 38.29
N LEU A 3 19.90 12.82 37.96
CA LEU A 3 19.40 12.04 36.83
C LEU A 3 17.96 11.65 37.11
N LEU A 4 17.03 12.17 36.29
CA LEU A 4 15.64 11.75 36.26
C LEU A 4 15.55 10.30 35.73
N ASN A 5 15.36 9.39 36.67
CA ASN A 5 15.16 7.97 36.38
C ASN A 5 13.71 7.77 35.90
N PHE A 6 13.47 7.77 34.58
CA PHE A 6 12.18 7.39 34.03
C PHE A 6 12.00 5.87 34.22
N LYS A 7 11.38 5.47 35.31
CA LYS A 7 10.86 4.12 35.47
C LYS A 7 9.78 3.91 34.39
N LYS A 8 10.08 3.06 33.38
CA LYS A 8 9.06 2.53 32.48
C LYS A 8 7.97 1.89 33.33
N LYS A 9 6.76 2.48 33.38
CA LYS A 9 5.59 1.77 33.88
C LYS A 9 5.44 0.47 33.11
N PRO A 10 5.22 -0.69 33.75
CA PRO A 10 4.81 -1.88 33.01
C PRO A 10 3.52 -1.54 32.27
N SER A 11 3.51 -1.74 30.94
CA SER A 11 2.28 -1.66 30.18
C SER A 11 1.42 -2.85 30.62
N THR A 12 0.48 -2.62 31.52
CA THR A 12 -0.67 -3.50 31.63
C THR A 12 -1.40 -3.39 30.31
N THR A 13 -1.33 -4.43 29.49
CA THR A 13 -2.17 -4.57 28.30
C THR A 13 -3.58 -4.78 28.84
N GLU A 14 -4.29 -3.67 29.13
CA GLU A 14 -5.74 -3.75 29.32
C GLU A 14 -6.31 -4.30 28.02
N ALA A 15 -7.14 -5.34 28.14
CA ALA A 15 -7.88 -5.86 27.00
C ALA A 15 -8.69 -4.72 26.38
N ALA A 16 -8.66 -4.61 25.05
CA ALA A 16 -9.45 -3.60 24.35
C ALA A 16 -10.95 -3.77 24.68
N SER A 17 -11.70 -2.67 24.79
CA SER A 17 -13.14 -2.79 24.98
C SER A 17 -13.80 -3.41 23.75
N PRO A 18 -14.94 -4.15 23.92
CA PRO A 18 -15.68 -4.72 22.80
C PRO A 18 -16.07 -3.68 21.73
N GLU A 19 -16.34 -2.45 22.14
CA GLU A 19 -16.65 -1.33 21.25
C GLU A 19 -15.43 -0.95 20.40
N LEU A 20 -14.25 -0.89 21.00
CA LEU A 20 -13.00 -0.60 20.29
C LEU A 20 -12.64 -1.73 19.32
N GLU A 21 -12.79 -2.97 19.71
CA GLU A 21 -12.58 -4.13 18.84
C GLU A 21 -13.55 -4.11 17.65
N SER A 22 -14.83 -3.79 17.91
CA SER A 22 -15.84 -3.65 16.85
C SER A 22 -15.50 -2.50 15.89
N PHE A 23 -15.08 -1.36 16.42
CA PHE A 23 -14.68 -0.19 15.62
C PHE A 23 -13.49 -0.49 14.70
N LEU A 24 -12.51 -1.22 15.22
CA LEU A 24 -11.29 -1.58 14.46
C LEU A 24 -11.49 -2.75 13.52
N LYS A 25 -12.64 -3.41 13.52
CA LYS A 25 -12.89 -4.56 12.65
C LYS A 25 -12.77 -4.19 11.18
N GLY A 26 -11.88 -4.89 10.45
CA GLY A 26 -11.66 -4.68 9.02
C GLY A 26 -10.83 -3.45 8.68
N TYR A 27 -10.07 -2.92 9.63
CA TYR A 27 -9.12 -1.85 9.36
C TYR A 27 -8.07 -2.26 8.30
N SER A 28 -7.47 -1.26 7.70
CA SER A 28 -6.33 -1.41 6.80
C SER A 28 -5.15 -0.58 7.30
N ILE A 29 -3.97 -0.90 6.82
CA ILE A 29 -2.77 -0.09 7.10
C ILE A 29 -2.12 0.33 5.80
N GLU A 30 -1.21 1.28 5.90
CA GLU A 30 -0.37 1.72 4.80
C GLU A 30 1.10 1.56 5.17
N VAL A 31 1.89 1.13 4.20
CA VAL A 31 3.35 1.06 4.30
C VAL A 31 3.99 1.66 3.04
N MET A 32 5.25 2.04 3.15
CA MET A 32 6.14 2.31 2.02
C MET A 32 7.20 1.21 1.95
N PRO A 33 7.84 0.94 0.80
CA PRO A 33 8.92 -0.04 0.70
C PRO A 33 9.95 0.10 1.83
N ARG A 34 10.48 1.31 2.01
CA ARG A 34 11.46 1.62 3.05
C ARG A 34 11.00 1.34 4.49
N THR A 35 9.71 1.54 4.79
CA THR A 35 9.17 1.26 6.14
C THR A 35 8.85 -0.21 6.31
N ALA A 36 8.36 -0.87 5.25
CA ALA A 36 8.10 -2.31 5.25
C ALA A 36 9.36 -3.13 5.52
N GLU A 37 10.52 -2.74 5.00
CA GLU A 37 11.81 -3.40 5.25
C GLU A 37 12.20 -3.45 6.73
N ARG A 38 11.72 -2.49 7.53
CA ARG A 38 12.01 -2.43 8.97
C ARG A 38 11.13 -3.34 9.82
N VAL A 39 10.09 -3.91 9.22
CA VAL A 39 9.17 -4.84 9.89
C VAL A 39 9.67 -6.26 9.62
N PRO A 40 10.16 -7.00 10.63
CA PRO A 40 10.67 -8.35 10.44
C PRO A 40 9.61 -9.31 9.88
N SER A 41 8.38 -9.26 10.41
CA SER A 41 7.23 -10.02 9.95
C SER A 41 5.94 -9.27 10.24
N PHE A 42 5.10 -9.09 9.24
CA PHE A 42 3.75 -8.54 9.43
C PHE A 42 2.84 -9.51 10.18
N GLN A 43 3.10 -10.81 10.09
CA GLN A 43 2.32 -11.85 10.78
C GLN A 43 2.38 -11.73 12.30
N GLU A 44 3.42 -11.10 12.85
CA GLU A 44 3.57 -10.88 14.28
C GLU A 44 2.77 -9.68 14.81
N ILE A 45 2.35 -8.77 13.91
CA ILE A 45 1.76 -7.48 14.30
C ILE A 45 0.39 -7.21 13.71
N LEU A 46 -0.01 -7.95 12.66
CA LEU A 46 -1.29 -7.73 11.98
C LEU A 46 -2.16 -8.97 11.98
N PRO A 47 -3.48 -8.82 12.16
CA PRO A 47 -4.44 -9.89 11.93
C PRO A 47 -4.35 -10.41 10.50
N LYS A 48 -4.50 -11.73 10.33
CA LYS A 48 -4.50 -12.36 9.01
C LYS A 48 -5.58 -11.76 8.11
N GLY A 49 -5.23 -11.50 6.84
CA GLY A 49 -6.16 -10.94 5.85
C GLY A 49 -6.34 -9.42 5.92
N THR A 50 -5.60 -8.72 6.80
CA THR A 50 -5.57 -7.25 6.80
C THR A 50 -5.20 -6.73 5.41
N ARG A 51 -5.90 -5.68 4.93
CA ARG A 51 -5.53 -5.00 3.70
C ARG A 51 -4.34 -4.07 3.96
N VAL A 52 -3.31 -4.19 3.14
CA VAL A 52 -2.10 -3.37 3.23
C VAL A 52 -1.98 -2.53 1.96
N TYR A 53 -2.11 -1.23 2.12
CA TYR A 53 -1.79 -0.27 1.07
C TYR A 53 -0.29 -0.08 0.98
N ILE A 54 0.23 0.07 -0.24
CA ILE A 54 1.64 0.36 -0.45
C ILE A 54 1.75 1.72 -1.13
N ALA A 55 2.19 2.72 -0.36
CA ALA A 55 2.32 4.08 -0.85
C ALA A 55 3.49 4.19 -1.84
N HIS A 56 3.18 4.67 -3.05
CA HIS A 56 4.16 4.95 -4.09
C HIS A 56 4.48 6.44 -4.09
N LEU A 57 5.64 6.80 -3.58
CA LEU A 57 6.13 8.17 -3.59
C LEU A 57 7.01 8.41 -4.81
N GLU A 58 7.07 9.67 -5.25
CA GLU A 58 7.98 10.11 -6.30
C GLU A 58 9.41 9.64 -6.02
N GLY A 59 10.09 9.12 -7.05
CA GLY A 59 11.44 8.60 -6.95
C GLY A 59 11.56 7.19 -6.39
N THR A 60 10.48 6.54 -5.96
CA THR A 60 10.50 5.13 -5.58
C THR A 60 10.48 4.26 -6.84
N PRO A 61 11.49 3.37 -7.05
CA PRO A 61 11.49 2.44 -8.18
C PRO A 61 10.29 1.48 -8.14
N ILE A 62 9.75 1.15 -9.30
CA ILE A 62 8.63 0.21 -9.39
C ILE A 62 9.01 -1.17 -8.86
N GLU A 63 10.26 -1.58 -9.02
CA GLU A 63 10.78 -2.85 -8.52
C GLU A 63 10.66 -2.96 -6.99
N ASP A 64 10.93 -1.88 -6.26
CA ASP A 64 10.80 -1.84 -4.81
C ASP A 64 9.33 -1.97 -4.38
N MET A 65 8.43 -1.33 -5.13
CA MET A 65 6.99 -1.42 -4.93
C MET A 65 6.49 -2.86 -5.14
N VAL A 66 6.90 -3.49 -6.26
CA VAL A 66 6.51 -4.87 -6.60
C VAL A 66 7.11 -5.88 -5.62
N ASN A 67 8.37 -5.70 -5.21
CA ASN A 67 9.02 -6.54 -4.19
C ASN A 67 8.28 -6.48 -2.85
N THR A 68 7.87 -5.28 -2.44
CA THR A 68 7.07 -5.08 -1.23
C THR A 68 5.71 -5.75 -1.35
N ALA A 69 5.03 -5.57 -2.49
CA ALA A 69 3.75 -6.22 -2.77
C ALA A 69 3.84 -7.74 -2.70
N ARG A 70 4.86 -8.31 -3.34
CA ARG A 70 5.14 -9.76 -3.32
C ARG A 70 5.38 -10.29 -1.90
N ARG A 71 6.15 -9.56 -1.10
CA ARG A 71 6.41 -9.93 0.30
C ARG A 71 5.12 -9.92 1.10
N VAL A 72 4.36 -8.84 1.07
CA VAL A 72 3.10 -8.67 1.80
C VAL A 72 2.08 -9.74 1.40
N ALA A 73 1.96 -10.04 0.09
CA ALA A 73 1.08 -11.10 -0.41
C ALA A 73 1.49 -12.49 0.10
N ARG A 74 2.81 -12.81 0.10
CA ARG A 74 3.33 -14.08 0.64
C ARG A 74 3.10 -14.25 2.13
N GLU A 75 3.05 -13.18 2.89
CA GLU A 75 2.72 -13.19 4.31
C GLU A 75 1.21 -13.34 4.57
N GLY A 76 0.36 -13.39 3.52
CA GLY A 76 -1.07 -13.70 3.60
C GLY A 76 -1.98 -12.48 3.69
N TYR A 77 -1.53 -11.32 3.26
CA TYR A 77 -2.28 -10.06 3.29
C TYR A 77 -2.83 -9.67 1.92
N THR A 78 -3.92 -8.90 1.94
CA THR A 78 -4.48 -8.30 0.73
C THR A 78 -3.68 -7.06 0.37
N VAL A 79 -3.09 -7.05 -0.82
CA VAL A 79 -2.24 -5.96 -1.29
C VAL A 79 -3.04 -4.96 -2.10
N MET A 80 -2.86 -3.67 -1.80
CA MET A 80 -3.45 -2.57 -2.55
C MET A 80 -2.38 -1.50 -2.84
N PRO A 81 -1.62 -1.61 -3.95
CA PRO A 81 -0.62 -0.62 -4.31
C PRO A 81 -1.28 0.71 -4.72
N HIS A 82 -0.59 1.81 -4.41
CA HIS A 82 -0.91 3.12 -4.96
C HIS A 82 -0.42 3.21 -6.41
N LEU A 83 -1.25 3.79 -7.25
CA LEU A 83 -0.93 4.15 -8.63
C LEU A 83 -1.14 5.66 -8.80
N PRO A 84 -0.11 6.48 -8.51
CA PRO A 84 -0.19 7.93 -8.63
C PRO A 84 -0.08 8.34 -10.09
N ALA A 85 -1.15 8.87 -10.67
CA ALA A 85 -1.24 9.24 -12.09
C ALA A 85 -0.07 10.13 -12.54
N ARG A 86 0.24 11.16 -11.76
CA ARG A 86 1.23 12.18 -12.16
C ARG A 86 2.68 11.71 -12.19
N ILE A 87 3.00 10.51 -11.68
CA ILE A 87 4.34 9.92 -11.84
C ILE A 87 4.41 8.82 -12.89
N ILE A 88 3.27 8.47 -13.50
CA ILE A 88 3.18 7.48 -14.58
C ILE A 88 3.34 8.21 -15.90
N LYS A 89 4.35 7.83 -16.69
CA LYS A 89 4.69 8.51 -17.92
C LYS A 89 3.60 8.43 -18.98
N ASP A 90 3.11 7.21 -19.24
CA ASP A 90 2.18 6.92 -20.32
C ASP A 90 1.41 5.62 -20.06
N GLN A 91 0.48 5.30 -20.95
CA GLN A 91 -0.32 4.07 -20.86
C GLN A 91 0.52 2.78 -20.94
N ALA A 92 1.62 2.80 -21.68
CA ALA A 92 2.52 1.65 -21.78
C ALA A 92 3.22 1.39 -20.43
N THR A 93 3.68 2.44 -19.76
CA THR A 93 4.25 2.38 -18.41
C THR A 93 3.23 1.87 -17.39
N LEU A 94 1.98 2.38 -17.43
CA LEU A 94 0.92 1.88 -16.57
C LEU A 94 0.69 0.37 -16.77
N LYS A 95 0.56 -0.05 -18.03
CA LYS A 95 0.36 -1.47 -18.36
C LYS A 95 1.50 -2.36 -17.87
N ASP A 96 2.75 -1.90 -18.02
CA ASP A 96 3.92 -2.61 -17.54
C ASP A 96 3.89 -2.77 -16.00
N TRP A 97 3.60 -1.71 -15.26
CA TRP A 97 3.47 -1.78 -13.80
C TRP A 97 2.38 -2.74 -13.36
N LEU A 98 1.22 -2.70 -14.01
CA LEU A 98 0.11 -3.63 -13.70
C LEU A 98 0.51 -5.09 -13.98
N ASN A 99 1.22 -5.36 -15.08
CA ASN A 99 1.74 -6.70 -15.40
C ASN A 99 2.70 -7.20 -14.31
N GLN A 100 3.62 -6.36 -13.85
CA GLN A 100 4.56 -6.71 -12.79
C GLN A 100 3.83 -7.03 -11.48
N TYR A 101 2.88 -6.19 -11.06
CA TYR A 101 2.08 -6.44 -9.86
C TYR A 101 1.27 -7.75 -9.94
N GLN A 102 0.64 -8.02 -11.07
CA GLN A 102 -0.12 -9.27 -11.25
C GLN A 102 0.81 -10.49 -11.33
N GLY A 103 1.86 -10.41 -12.12
CA GLY A 103 2.76 -11.53 -12.37
C GLY A 103 3.55 -11.97 -11.12
N GLU A 104 3.94 -11.01 -10.27
CA GLU A 104 4.82 -11.29 -9.14
C GLU A 104 4.11 -11.36 -7.78
N ALA A 105 2.96 -10.70 -7.65
CA ALA A 105 2.26 -10.57 -6.37
C ALA A 105 0.77 -10.92 -6.42
N ASN A 106 0.25 -11.37 -7.59
CA ASN A 106 -1.17 -11.66 -7.82
C ASN A 106 -2.10 -10.50 -7.40
N VAL A 107 -1.66 -9.27 -7.61
CA VAL A 107 -2.43 -8.07 -7.26
C VAL A 107 -3.60 -7.93 -8.24
N ASP A 108 -4.79 -7.81 -7.67
CA ASP A 108 -6.04 -7.58 -8.42
C ASP A 108 -6.85 -6.39 -7.86
N GLN A 109 -6.21 -5.58 -7.04
CA GLN A 109 -6.78 -4.39 -6.42
C GLN A 109 -5.75 -3.26 -6.44
N ALA A 110 -6.21 -2.01 -6.55
CA ALA A 110 -5.31 -0.84 -6.51
C ALA A 110 -6.02 0.39 -5.95
N LEU A 111 -5.23 1.33 -5.41
CA LEU A 111 -5.68 2.68 -5.11
C LEU A 111 -5.12 3.63 -6.18
N LEU A 112 -6.03 4.27 -6.92
CA LEU A 112 -5.70 5.25 -7.93
C LEU A 112 -5.79 6.65 -7.33
N LEU A 113 -4.76 7.45 -7.51
CA LEU A 113 -4.73 8.82 -7.00
C LEU A 113 -4.02 9.75 -8.00
N ALA A 114 -4.23 11.05 -7.88
CA ALA A 114 -3.51 11.99 -8.72
C ALA A 114 -2.00 11.97 -8.43
N GLY A 115 -1.63 11.85 -7.16
CA GLY A 115 -0.25 11.94 -6.70
C GLY A 115 0.13 13.34 -6.21
N GLY A 116 1.26 13.42 -5.51
CA GLY A 116 1.72 14.64 -4.83
C GLY A 116 2.57 15.57 -5.69
N VAL A 117 3.01 15.16 -6.88
CA VAL A 117 3.85 16.01 -7.74
C VAL A 117 3.03 17.11 -8.38
N VAL A 118 3.61 18.31 -8.44
CA VAL A 118 2.93 19.49 -9.01
C VAL A 118 2.82 19.38 -10.53
N THR A 119 3.91 19.00 -11.18
CA THR A 119 3.97 18.85 -12.64
C THR A 119 3.97 17.37 -12.97
N PRO A 120 2.98 16.87 -13.75
CA PRO A 120 2.97 15.48 -14.19
C PRO A 120 4.24 15.11 -14.98
N HIS A 121 4.72 13.88 -14.78
CA HIS A 121 5.87 13.34 -15.50
C HIS A 121 5.51 12.87 -16.92
N GLY A 122 4.22 12.77 -17.23
CA GLY A 122 3.72 12.27 -18.51
C GLY A 122 2.26 12.65 -18.77
N ASP A 123 1.50 11.72 -19.33
CA ASP A 123 0.20 11.97 -19.93
C ASP A 123 -0.96 12.09 -18.91
N PHE A 124 -0.74 11.71 -17.64
CA PHE A 124 -1.81 11.60 -16.67
C PHE A 124 -1.73 12.67 -15.58
N GLU A 125 -2.82 13.39 -15.35
CA GLU A 125 -2.96 14.41 -14.32
C GLU A 125 -3.87 13.95 -13.15
N SER A 126 -4.74 12.99 -13.39
CA SER A 126 -5.76 12.54 -12.44
C SER A 126 -5.96 11.03 -12.43
N SER A 127 -6.50 10.51 -11.32
CA SER A 127 -6.88 9.09 -11.19
C SER A 127 -7.93 8.67 -12.23
N LEU A 128 -8.82 9.57 -12.64
CA LEU A 128 -9.85 9.28 -13.63
C LEU A 128 -9.25 8.92 -14.99
N GLN A 129 -8.19 9.62 -15.41
CA GLN A 129 -7.50 9.31 -16.67
C GLN A 129 -6.87 7.91 -16.64
N LEU A 130 -6.43 7.41 -15.49
CA LEU A 130 -5.98 6.02 -15.36
C LEU A 130 -7.14 5.05 -15.62
N LEU A 131 -8.34 5.33 -15.09
CA LEU A 131 -9.54 4.51 -15.34
C LEU A 131 -9.94 4.54 -16.83
N GLU A 132 -9.90 5.70 -17.46
CA GLU A 132 -10.27 5.90 -18.86
C GLU A 132 -9.41 5.08 -19.84
N THR A 133 -8.21 4.62 -19.41
CA THR A 133 -7.38 3.70 -20.22
C THR A 133 -8.06 2.35 -20.49
N GLY A 134 -9.01 1.93 -19.66
CA GLY A 134 -9.65 0.61 -19.71
C GLY A 134 -8.73 -0.56 -19.36
N LEU A 135 -7.48 -0.31 -18.97
CA LEU A 135 -6.50 -1.37 -18.69
C LEU A 135 -6.91 -2.23 -17.48
N PHE A 136 -7.50 -1.63 -16.46
CA PHE A 136 -7.89 -2.37 -15.26
C PHE A 136 -8.96 -3.42 -15.56
N ASP A 137 -9.95 -3.09 -16.37
CA ASP A 137 -10.98 -4.04 -16.81
C ASP A 137 -10.38 -5.13 -17.69
N GLN A 138 -9.55 -4.75 -18.67
CA GLN A 138 -8.88 -5.70 -19.57
C GLN A 138 -8.00 -6.69 -18.82
N MET A 139 -7.39 -6.27 -17.71
CA MET A 139 -6.49 -7.09 -16.90
C MET A 139 -7.19 -7.74 -15.71
N GLY A 140 -8.51 -7.58 -15.55
CA GLY A 140 -9.31 -8.27 -14.56
C GLY A 140 -9.12 -7.80 -13.12
N PHE A 141 -8.83 -6.53 -12.90
CA PHE A 141 -8.80 -5.94 -11.57
C PHE A 141 -10.19 -5.99 -10.94
N LYS A 142 -10.28 -6.48 -9.71
CA LYS A 142 -11.57 -6.71 -9.01
C LYS A 142 -12.02 -5.55 -8.15
N ARG A 143 -11.07 -4.71 -7.72
CA ARG A 143 -11.36 -3.57 -6.84
C ARG A 143 -10.41 -2.42 -7.11
N LEU A 144 -10.99 -1.26 -7.34
CA LEU A 144 -10.27 -0.01 -7.45
C LEU A 144 -10.83 0.96 -6.42
N HIS A 145 -9.92 1.64 -5.72
CA HIS A 145 -10.22 2.79 -4.88
C HIS A 145 -9.73 4.05 -5.59
N VAL A 146 -10.40 5.18 -5.40
CA VAL A 146 -10.06 6.50 -5.94
C VAL A 146 -10.25 7.56 -4.87
#